data_57ff8a37054e23de2ae02e8b3e9b56b7
#
_entry.id   57ff8a37054e23de2ae02e8b3e9b56b7
#
_cell.length_a   1.000
_cell.length_b   1.000
_cell.length_c   1.000
_cell.angle_alpha   90.00
_cell.angle_beta   90.00
_cell.angle_gamma   90.00
#
_symmetry.space_group_name_H-M   'P 1'
#
loop_
_entity.id
_entity.type
_entity.pdbx_description
1 polymer ?
#
loop_
_entity_poly.entity_id
_entity_poly.type
_entity_poly.pdbx_seq_one_letter_code
_entity_poly.pdbx_strand_id
1 'polypeptide(L)'
;MFLVSTVCTWDGDKGTIYIDKAVDDLAKSNVQIKPLSQLKFDLDDHFEKGGKLLGHNIRNFDLPVLKNAMDIYCIKKYFDSEAYIDTSAILSKEHKERYSLNNLVQHTLGTEKLMDSADAPIVWKAGGYSEVAKYCLSDCELVYDLWKHGVNNKMVKGFSLEEETVKDLEVEW
;
A
#
# COMPACT_ATOMS: atom_id res chain seq x y z
N MET A 1 2.33 8.82 20.49
CA MET A 1 3.43 8.22 19.72
C MET A 1 2.83 7.10 18.89
N PHE A 2 2.85 7.21 17.57
CA PHE A 2 2.43 6.13 16.69
C PHE A 2 3.50 5.04 16.71
N LEU A 3 3.11 3.79 16.97
CA LEU A 3 3.96 2.62 16.84
C LEU A 3 3.56 1.90 15.55
N VAL A 4 4.52 1.64 14.69
CA VAL A 4 4.30 0.82 13.50
C VAL A 4 4.28 -0.65 13.93
N SER A 5 3.22 -1.35 13.58
CA SER A 5 2.97 -2.73 13.98
C SER A 5 3.51 -3.73 12.97
N THR A 6 3.28 -3.44 11.70
CA THR A 6 3.76 -4.22 10.55
C THR A 6 3.84 -3.31 9.32
N VAL A 7 4.71 -3.64 8.40
CA VAL A 7 4.79 -3.06 7.06
C VAL A 7 4.89 -4.19 6.07
N CYS A 8 4.22 -4.07 4.94
CA CYS A 8 4.30 -5.06 3.87
C CYS A 8 4.74 -4.40 2.57
N THR A 9 5.42 -5.18 1.74
CA THR A 9 5.78 -4.80 0.38
C THR A 9 5.44 -5.93 -0.58
N TRP A 10 5.12 -5.57 -1.83
CA TRP A 10 4.82 -6.49 -2.92
C TRP A 10 5.51 -5.99 -4.20
N ASP A 11 6.24 -6.85 -4.91
CA ASP A 11 6.97 -6.49 -6.12
C ASP A 11 6.31 -6.96 -7.44
N GLY A 12 5.11 -7.57 -7.32
CA GLY A 12 4.36 -8.15 -8.42
C GLY A 12 4.45 -9.68 -8.49
N ASP A 13 5.36 -10.30 -7.73
CA ASP A 13 5.57 -11.74 -7.64
C ASP A 13 5.79 -12.19 -6.19
N LYS A 14 6.51 -11.39 -5.41
CA LYS A 14 6.91 -11.72 -4.04
C LYS A 14 6.47 -10.66 -3.04
N GLY A 15 5.99 -11.14 -1.91
CA GLY A 15 5.65 -10.34 -0.74
C GLY A 15 6.73 -10.40 0.34
N THR A 16 6.91 -9.28 1.05
CA THR A 16 7.69 -9.25 2.29
C THR A 16 6.85 -8.63 3.39
N ILE A 17 6.75 -9.33 4.51
CA ILE A 17 6.10 -8.87 5.73
C ILE A 17 7.19 -8.52 6.74
N TYR A 18 7.26 -7.24 7.12
CA TYR A 18 8.17 -6.75 8.16
C TYR A 18 7.40 -6.64 9.47
N ILE A 19 7.75 -7.46 10.44
CA ILE A 19 7.02 -7.60 11.71
C ILE A 19 7.92 -8.18 12.80
N ASP A 20 7.73 -7.72 14.06
CA ASP A 20 8.46 -8.25 15.23
C ASP A 20 7.57 -9.18 16.08
N LYS A 21 6.54 -9.75 15.48
CA LYS A 21 5.64 -10.75 16.09
C LYS A 21 5.72 -12.06 15.33
N ALA A 22 5.43 -13.17 16.02
CA ALA A 22 5.36 -14.48 15.37
C ALA A 22 4.13 -14.56 14.45
N VAL A 23 4.39 -14.79 13.18
CA VAL A 23 3.39 -14.96 12.09
C VAL A 23 3.86 -16.02 11.09
N ASP A 24 4.51 -17.06 11.59
CA ASP A 24 5.15 -18.11 10.77
C ASP A 24 4.17 -18.84 9.86
N ASP A 25 2.88 -18.86 10.21
CA ASP A 25 1.79 -19.39 9.40
C ASP A 25 1.59 -18.66 8.06
N LEU A 26 2.16 -17.45 7.92
CA LEU A 26 2.10 -16.65 6.68
C LEU A 26 3.30 -16.88 5.76
N ALA A 27 4.35 -17.55 6.21
CA ALA A 27 5.49 -17.87 5.36
C ALA A 27 5.08 -18.85 4.24
N LYS A 28 5.29 -18.43 2.99
CA LYS A 28 4.99 -19.21 1.77
C LYS A 28 6.16 -19.09 0.81
N SER A 29 6.14 -19.84 -0.28
CA SER A 29 7.19 -19.81 -1.31
C SER A 29 7.42 -18.42 -1.91
N ASN A 30 6.38 -17.58 -1.95
CA ASN A 30 6.43 -16.21 -2.46
C ASN A 30 6.25 -15.14 -1.37
N VAL A 31 6.26 -15.49 -0.08
CA VAL A 31 6.14 -14.55 1.02
C VAL A 31 7.28 -14.74 2.01
N GLN A 32 8.06 -13.69 2.24
CA GLN A 32 9.14 -13.65 3.22
C GLN A 32 8.68 -12.88 4.46
N ILE A 33 9.14 -13.32 5.64
CA ILE A 33 8.94 -12.63 6.91
C ILE A 33 10.29 -12.12 7.36
N LYS A 34 10.36 -10.83 7.69
CA LYS A 34 11.58 -10.15 8.16
C LYS A 34 11.28 -9.30 9.39
N PRO A 35 12.26 -9.04 10.26
CA PRO A 35 12.06 -8.10 11.37
C PRO A 35 11.84 -6.68 10.83
N LEU A 36 11.07 -5.86 11.55
CA LEU A 36 10.81 -4.45 11.19
C LEU A 36 12.10 -3.64 10.98
N SER A 37 13.14 -3.94 11.74
CA SER A 37 14.43 -3.27 11.61
C SER A 37 15.12 -3.46 10.25
N GLN A 38 14.76 -4.52 9.49
CA GLN A 38 15.32 -4.80 8.17
C GLN A 38 14.75 -3.86 7.10
N LEU A 39 13.53 -3.33 7.29
CA LEU A 39 12.83 -2.49 6.30
C LEU A 39 13.68 -1.32 5.81
N LYS A 40 14.37 -0.63 6.73
CA LYS A 40 15.19 0.54 6.37
C LYS A 40 16.32 0.21 5.37
N PHE A 41 16.92 -0.97 5.53
CA PHE A 41 18.00 -1.42 4.63
C PHE A 41 17.47 -1.86 3.28
N ASP A 42 16.32 -2.56 3.28
CA ASP A 42 15.69 -3.02 2.04
C ASP A 42 15.16 -1.82 1.22
N LEU A 43 14.61 -0.78 1.87
CA LEU A 43 14.18 0.44 1.19
C LEU A 43 15.36 1.25 0.65
N ASP A 44 16.46 1.35 1.40
CA ASP A 44 17.66 2.06 0.94
C ASP A 44 18.27 1.34 -0.28
N ASP A 45 18.43 0.03 -0.21
CA ASP A 45 18.91 -0.80 -1.32
C ASP A 45 18.00 -0.71 -2.56
N HIS A 46 16.68 -0.70 -2.35
CA HIS A 46 15.70 -0.53 -3.42
C HIS A 46 15.85 0.84 -4.11
N PHE A 47 16.02 1.91 -3.32
CA PHE A 47 16.24 3.25 -3.86
C PHE A 47 17.55 3.34 -4.66
N GLU A 48 18.66 2.83 -4.12
CA GLU A 48 19.97 2.85 -4.79
C GLU A 48 19.99 2.07 -6.12
N LYS A 49 19.08 1.09 -6.26
CA LYS A 49 18.84 0.36 -7.52
C LYS A 49 17.89 1.11 -8.48
N GLY A 50 17.49 2.33 -8.18
CA GLY A 50 16.57 3.12 -8.99
C GLY A 50 15.10 2.73 -8.84
N GLY A 51 14.75 2.00 -7.77
CA GLY A 51 13.39 1.56 -7.49
C GLY A 51 12.47 2.70 -7.09
N LYS A 52 11.18 2.55 -7.41
CA LYS A 52 10.12 3.48 -7.00
C LYS A 52 9.15 2.78 -6.06
N LEU A 53 8.55 3.55 -5.16
CA LEU A 53 7.47 3.06 -4.30
C LEU A 53 6.12 3.32 -4.95
N LEU A 54 5.24 2.34 -4.89
CA LEU A 54 3.86 2.44 -5.32
C LEU A 54 2.94 2.35 -4.11
N GLY A 55 1.93 3.21 -4.03
CA GLY A 55 0.93 3.15 -2.97
C GLY A 55 -0.32 3.96 -3.29
N HIS A 56 -1.33 3.81 -2.43
CA HIS A 56 -2.56 4.58 -2.48
C HIS A 56 -2.61 5.53 -1.29
N ASN A 57 -2.44 6.83 -1.51
CA ASN A 57 -2.22 7.87 -0.50
C ASN A 57 -0.87 7.73 0.26
N ILE A 58 0.10 7.10 -0.37
CA ILE A 58 1.42 6.80 0.20
C ILE A 58 2.17 8.09 0.61
N ARG A 59 2.04 9.16 -0.20
CA ARG A 59 2.69 10.46 0.05
C ARG A 59 2.26 11.10 1.36
N ASN A 60 0.97 11.01 1.70
CA ASN A 60 0.42 11.69 2.87
C ASN A 60 0.31 10.79 4.10
N PHE A 61 0.44 9.48 3.95
CA PHE A 61 0.31 8.54 5.06
C PHE A 61 1.56 7.67 5.26
N ASP A 62 1.84 6.72 4.36
CA ASP A 62 2.89 5.71 4.59
C ASP A 62 4.29 6.32 4.69
N LEU A 63 4.67 7.18 3.73
CA LEU A 63 6.01 7.79 3.75
C LEU A 63 6.25 8.67 4.98
N PRO A 64 5.32 9.56 5.42
CA PRO A 64 5.46 10.28 6.68
C PRO A 64 5.54 9.37 7.91
N VAL A 65 4.75 8.29 7.95
CA VAL A 65 4.79 7.32 9.06
C VAL A 65 6.16 6.62 9.12
N LEU A 66 6.64 6.09 8.00
CA LEU A 66 7.95 5.44 7.92
C LEU A 66 9.08 6.38 8.32
N LYS A 67 9.03 7.63 7.86
CA LYS A 67 10.03 8.65 8.19
C LYS A 67 10.02 9.01 9.67
N ASN A 68 8.84 9.26 10.26
CA ASN A 68 8.73 9.88 11.57
C ASN A 68 8.57 8.87 12.72
N ALA A 69 7.87 7.75 12.50
CA ALA A 69 7.63 6.75 13.52
C ALA A 69 8.70 5.65 13.55
N MET A 70 9.37 5.40 12.44
CA MET A 70 10.43 4.39 12.33
C MET A 70 11.82 4.99 12.11
N ASP A 71 11.94 6.32 12.00
CA ASP A 71 13.22 7.02 11.76
C ASP A 71 13.96 6.50 10.50
N ILE A 72 13.20 6.21 9.44
CA ILE A 72 13.75 5.71 8.18
C ILE A 72 14.22 6.88 7.32
N TYR A 73 15.50 7.18 7.40
CA TYR A 73 16.08 8.39 6.78
C TYR A 73 16.06 8.37 5.24
N CYS A 74 16.17 7.17 4.62
CA CYS A 74 16.14 7.05 3.16
C CYS A 74 14.80 7.48 2.54
N ILE A 75 13.72 7.55 3.32
CA ILE A 75 12.41 8.05 2.83
C ILE A 75 12.52 9.48 2.29
N LYS A 76 13.42 10.31 2.86
CA LYS A 76 13.66 11.64 2.31
C LYS A 76 14.14 11.60 0.85
N LYS A 77 14.98 10.62 0.49
CA LYS A 77 15.46 10.44 -0.89
C LYS A 77 14.27 10.19 -1.86
N TYR A 78 13.30 9.36 -1.45
CA TYR A 78 12.09 9.11 -2.25
C TYR A 78 11.25 10.37 -2.47
N PHE A 79 11.11 11.22 -1.44
CA PHE A 79 10.41 12.50 -1.56
C PHE A 79 11.14 13.47 -2.48
N ASP A 80 12.44 13.68 -2.26
CA ASP A 80 13.25 14.68 -2.97
C ASP A 80 13.39 14.36 -4.46
N SER A 81 13.41 13.08 -4.82
CA SER A 81 13.52 12.61 -6.22
C SER A 81 12.19 12.22 -6.86
N GLU A 82 11.06 12.38 -6.13
CA GLU A 82 9.74 11.93 -6.56
C GLU A 82 9.71 10.45 -7.01
N ALA A 83 10.54 9.61 -6.34
CA ALA A 83 10.66 8.19 -6.65
C ALA A 83 9.50 7.38 -6.05
N TYR A 84 8.27 7.84 -6.25
CA TYR A 84 7.05 7.14 -5.85
C TYR A 84 5.90 7.43 -6.82
N ILE A 85 4.93 6.52 -6.82
CA ILE A 85 3.65 6.65 -7.52
C ILE A 85 2.55 6.61 -6.46
N ASP A 86 1.76 7.66 -6.37
CA ASP A 86 0.61 7.76 -5.46
C ASP A 86 -0.69 7.77 -6.26
N THR A 87 -1.34 6.62 -6.38
CA THR A 87 -2.56 6.46 -7.19
C THR A 87 -3.71 7.34 -6.69
N SER A 88 -3.81 7.56 -5.38
CA SER A 88 -4.83 8.46 -4.80
C SER A 88 -4.58 9.92 -5.16
N ALA A 89 -3.33 10.36 -5.11
CA ALA A 89 -2.96 11.74 -5.42
C ALA A 89 -3.18 12.06 -6.91
N ILE A 90 -2.82 11.11 -7.80
CA ILE A 90 -3.03 11.25 -9.25
C ILE A 90 -4.52 11.36 -9.56
N LEU A 91 -5.34 10.41 -9.09
CA LEU A 91 -6.78 10.42 -9.30
C LEU A 91 -7.45 11.69 -8.75
N SER A 92 -7.08 12.12 -7.53
CA SER A 92 -7.65 13.32 -6.94
C SER A 92 -7.29 14.59 -7.71
N LYS A 93 -6.10 14.64 -8.31
CA LYS A 93 -5.68 15.76 -9.16
C LYS A 93 -6.45 15.81 -10.48
N GLU A 94 -6.62 14.65 -11.11
CA GLU A 94 -7.25 14.53 -12.42
C GLU A 94 -8.78 14.66 -12.36
N HIS A 95 -9.42 13.96 -11.43
CA HIS A 95 -10.87 13.85 -11.34
C HIS A 95 -11.50 14.75 -10.25
N LYS A 96 -10.71 15.50 -9.46
CA LYS A 96 -11.16 16.42 -8.40
C LYS A 96 -11.95 15.74 -7.27
N GLU A 97 -11.99 14.43 -7.22
CA GLU A 97 -12.66 13.61 -6.22
C GLU A 97 -11.68 12.60 -5.61
N ARG A 98 -11.93 12.19 -4.37
CA ARG A 98 -11.12 11.19 -3.66
C ARG A 98 -11.82 9.84 -3.69
N TYR A 99 -11.11 8.84 -4.16
CA TYR A 99 -11.57 7.46 -4.16
C TYR A 99 -10.75 6.65 -3.15
N SER A 100 -11.41 5.86 -2.30
CA SER A 100 -10.70 4.91 -1.45
C SER A 100 -10.19 3.72 -2.24
N LEU A 101 -9.15 3.03 -1.75
CA LEU A 101 -8.65 1.82 -2.38
C LEU A 101 -9.77 0.78 -2.55
N ASN A 102 -10.58 0.55 -1.51
CA ASN A 102 -11.68 -0.41 -1.57
C ASN A 102 -12.70 -0.07 -2.68
N ASN A 103 -13.07 1.20 -2.80
CA ASN A 103 -13.95 1.67 -3.88
C ASN A 103 -13.37 1.31 -5.25
N LEU A 104 -12.10 1.66 -5.50
CA LEU A 104 -11.46 1.44 -6.79
C LEU A 104 -11.30 -0.04 -7.13
N VAL A 105 -10.84 -0.87 -6.18
CA VAL A 105 -10.64 -2.30 -6.44
C VAL A 105 -11.96 -3.04 -6.61
N GLN A 106 -13.00 -2.65 -5.89
CA GLN A 106 -14.34 -3.22 -6.03
C GLN A 106 -14.91 -2.98 -7.44
N HIS A 107 -14.82 -1.75 -7.93
CA HIS A 107 -15.41 -1.39 -9.23
C HIS A 107 -14.49 -1.68 -10.42
N THR A 108 -13.17 -1.74 -10.22
CA THR A 108 -12.21 -2.03 -11.29
C THR A 108 -11.90 -3.52 -11.42
N LEU A 109 -11.63 -4.18 -10.27
CA LEU A 109 -11.14 -5.57 -10.23
C LEU A 109 -12.21 -6.57 -9.79
N GLY A 110 -13.37 -6.10 -9.32
CA GLY A 110 -14.46 -6.95 -8.81
C GLY A 110 -14.09 -7.68 -7.51
N THR A 111 -13.18 -7.13 -6.72
CA THR A 111 -12.74 -7.66 -5.43
C THR A 111 -12.85 -6.60 -4.35
N GLU A 112 -12.60 -6.97 -3.11
CA GLU A 112 -12.65 -6.06 -1.98
C GLU A 112 -11.51 -6.32 -1.00
N LYS A 113 -11.26 -5.36 -0.11
CA LYS A 113 -10.28 -5.50 0.96
C LYS A 113 -10.70 -6.58 1.96
N LEU A 114 -9.71 -7.25 2.55
CA LEU A 114 -9.95 -8.31 3.54
C LEU A 114 -10.50 -7.77 4.87
N MET A 115 -10.25 -6.49 5.17
CA MET A 115 -10.60 -5.86 6.45
C MET A 115 -10.78 -4.35 6.25
N ASP A 116 -11.60 -3.72 7.10
CA ASP A 116 -11.58 -2.27 7.22
C ASP A 116 -10.32 -1.81 7.99
N SER A 117 -9.67 -0.78 7.52
CA SER A 117 -8.48 -0.22 8.16
C SER A 117 -8.72 0.25 9.60
N ALA A 118 -9.96 0.62 9.95
CA ALA A 118 -10.35 0.99 11.31
C ALA A 118 -10.34 -0.21 12.28
N ASP A 119 -10.53 -1.43 11.79
CA ASP A 119 -10.57 -2.63 12.60
C ASP A 119 -9.17 -3.20 12.90
N ALA A 120 -8.20 -2.94 12.04
CA ALA A 120 -6.84 -3.47 12.17
C ALA A 120 -6.18 -3.19 13.55
N PRO A 121 -6.29 -1.99 14.16
CA PRO A 121 -5.76 -1.76 15.50
C PRO A 121 -6.47 -2.57 16.61
N ILE A 122 -7.75 -2.88 16.43
CA ILE A 122 -8.55 -3.67 17.38
C ILE A 122 -8.10 -5.12 17.31
N VAL A 123 -8.04 -5.69 16.11
CA VAL A 123 -7.56 -7.05 15.83
C VAL A 123 -6.12 -7.24 16.34
N TRP A 124 -5.25 -6.27 16.08
CA TRP A 124 -3.86 -6.29 16.58
C TRP A 124 -3.77 -6.37 18.10
N LYS A 125 -4.54 -5.52 18.82
CA LYS A 125 -4.58 -5.53 20.29
C LYS A 125 -5.13 -6.83 20.87
N ALA A 126 -6.01 -7.50 20.14
CA ALA A 126 -6.54 -8.80 20.50
C ALA A 126 -5.57 -9.97 20.22
N GLY A 127 -4.39 -9.69 19.63
CA GLY A 127 -3.37 -10.70 19.29
C GLY A 127 -3.50 -11.30 17.88
N GLY A 128 -4.40 -10.78 17.03
CA GLY A 128 -4.59 -11.20 15.64
C GLY A 128 -3.47 -10.70 14.69
N TYR A 129 -2.21 -10.97 15.05
CA TYR A 129 -1.04 -10.45 14.31
C TYR A 129 -0.98 -10.96 12.88
N SER A 130 -1.21 -12.26 12.68
CA SER A 130 -1.23 -12.88 11.36
C SER A 130 -2.36 -12.32 10.48
N GLU A 131 -3.53 -12.07 11.06
CA GLU A 131 -4.68 -11.50 10.35
C GLU A 131 -4.38 -10.08 9.85
N VAL A 132 -3.82 -9.22 10.71
CA VAL A 132 -3.43 -7.85 10.33
C VAL A 132 -2.29 -7.86 9.31
N ALA A 133 -1.30 -8.74 9.45
CA ALA A 133 -0.20 -8.84 8.50
C ALA A 133 -0.68 -9.34 7.13
N LYS A 134 -1.60 -10.31 7.10
CA LYS A 134 -2.23 -10.78 5.86
C LYS A 134 -3.04 -9.68 5.18
N TYR A 135 -3.83 -8.92 5.94
CA TYR A 135 -4.54 -7.76 5.44
C TYR A 135 -3.59 -6.72 4.85
N CYS A 136 -2.52 -6.37 5.56
CA CYS A 136 -1.53 -5.40 5.10
C CYS A 136 -0.86 -5.83 3.77
N LEU A 137 -0.49 -7.12 3.65
CA LEU A 137 0.08 -7.65 2.40
C LEU A 137 -0.94 -7.64 1.26
N SER A 138 -2.17 -8.05 1.53
CA SER A 138 -3.26 -8.03 0.53
C SER A 138 -3.53 -6.62 0.01
N ASP A 139 -3.47 -5.59 0.85
CA ASP A 139 -3.60 -4.20 0.40
C ASP A 139 -2.48 -3.81 -0.59
N CYS A 140 -1.24 -4.28 -0.37
CA CYS A 140 -0.14 -4.05 -1.31
C CYS A 140 -0.38 -4.75 -2.66
N GLU A 141 -0.87 -5.99 -2.64
CA GLU A 141 -1.24 -6.74 -3.84
C GLU A 141 -2.35 -6.02 -4.62
N LEU A 142 -3.40 -5.56 -3.93
CA LEU A 142 -4.52 -4.84 -4.54
C LEU A 142 -4.09 -3.50 -5.17
N VAL A 143 -3.21 -2.75 -4.52
CA VAL A 143 -2.66 -1.51 -5.08
C VAL A 143 -1.86 -1.79 -6.35
N TYR A 144 -1.04 -2.84 -6.33
CA TYR A 144 -0.26 -3.26 -7.50
C TYR A 144 -1.16 -3.68 -8.67
N ASP A 145 -2.17 -4.50 -8.41
CA ASP A 145 -3.10 -4.98 -9.43
C ASP A 145 -3.93 -3.84 -10.02
N LEU A 146 -4.39 -2.90 -9.19
CA LEU A 146 -5.10 -1.69 -9.63
C LEU A 146 -4.20 -0.83 -10.54
N TRP A 147 -2.97 -0.59 -10.11
CA TRP A 147 -1.99 0.17 -10.90
C TRP A 147 -1.71 -0.53 -12.24
N LYS A 148 -1.43 -1.84 -12.21
CA LYS A 148 -1.19 -2.64 -13.42
C LYS A 148 -2.37 -2.62 -14.37
N HIS A 149 -3.60 -2.68 -13.83
CA HIS A 149 -4.82 -2.53 -14.63
C HIS A 149 -4.87 -1.17 -15.33
N GLY A 150 -4.61 -0.09 -14.61
CA GLY A 150 -4.60 1.27 -15.16
C GLY A 150 -3.48 1.49 -16.19
N VAL A 151 -2.28 0.93 -15.98
CA VAL A 151 -1.20 0.96 -16.99
C VAL A 151 -1.64 0.31 -18.29
N ASN A 152 -2.30 -0.84 -18.22
CA ASN A 152 -2.69 -1.62 -19.38
C ASN A 152 -3.93 -1.05 -20.10
N ASN A 153 -4.91 -0.55 -19.37
CA ASN A 153 -6.21 -0.13 -19.89
C ASN A 153 -6.36 1.40 -19.97
N LYS A 154 -5.42 2.16 -19.39
CA LYS A 154 -5.48 3.64 -19.27
C LYS A 154 -6.71 4.15 -18.51
N MET A 155 -7.34 3.27 -17.75
CA MET A 155 -8.60 3.53 -17.09
C MET A 155 -8.79 2.62 -15.88
N VAL A 156 -9.39 3.16 -14.82
CA VAL A 156 -9.93 2.42 -13.68
C VAL A 156 -11.36 2.86 -13.42
N LYS A 157 -12.09 2.14 -12.57
CA LYS A 157 -13.47 2.49 -12.22
C LYS A 157 -13.58 2.83 -10.73
N GLY A 158 -14.40 3.83 -10.43
CA GLY A 158 -14.72 4.21 -9.06
C GLY A 158 -16.14 4.71 -8.92
N PHE A 159 -16.79 4.44 -7.80
CA PHE A 159 -18.08 5.01 -7.49
C PHE A 159 -17.90 6.42 -6.96
N SER A 160 -18.45 7.39 -7.69
CA SER A 160 -18.48 8.79 -7.29
C SER A 160 -19.59 9.02 -6.27
N LEU A 161 -19.25 9.57 -5.12
CA LEU A 161 -20.22 9.96 -4.10
C LEU A 161 -20.95 11.24 -4.49
N GLU A 162 -20.34 12.09 -5.30
CA GLU A 162 -20.93 13.35 -5.77
C GLU A 162 -22.01 13.11 -6.82
N GLU A 163 -21.74 12.20 -7.77
CA GLU A 163 -22.65 11.89 -8.88
C GLU A 163 -23.50 10.64 -8.65
N GLU A 164 -23.29 9.93 -7.51
CA GLU A 164 -24.00 8.70 -7.13
C GLU A 164 -23.97 7.60 -8.21
N THR A 165 -22.84 7.50 -8.93
CA THR A 165 -22.68 6.54 -10.04
C THR A 165 -21.26 6.01 -10.14
N VAL A 166 -21.09 4.87 -10.82
CA VAL A 166 -19.77 4.35 -11.19
C VAL A 166 -19.25 5.11 -12.40
N LYS A 167 -18.05 5.65 -12.29
CA LYS A 167 -17.37 6.42 -13.34
C LYS A 167 -16.18 5.66 -13.87
N ASP A 168 -15.94 5.81 -15.16
CA ASP A 168 -14.67 5.49 -15.79
C ASP A 168 -13.69 6.65 -15.54
N LEU A 169 -12.55 6.35 -14.94
CA LEU A 169 -11.53 7.29 -14.54
C LEU A 169 -10.28 7.05 -15.39
N GLU A 170 -10.01 7.94 -16.32
CA GLU A 170 -8.76 7.90 -17.10
C GLU A 170 -7.56 8.10 -16.18
N VAL A 171 -6.47 7.38 -16.44
CA VAL A 171 -5.25 7.43 -15.61
C VAL A 171 -3.98 7.38 -16.48
N GLU A 172 -3.01 8.21 -16.06
CA GLU A 172 -1.64 8.23 -16.58
C GLU A 172 -0.66 8.08 -15.42
N TRP A 173 -0.33 6.81 -15.03
CA TRP A 173 0.62 6.52 -13.96
C TRP A 173 1.71 5.51 -14.33
#